data_f6fd2a379384ed67459af2a676e343c9
#
_entry.id   f6fd2a379384ed67459af2a676e343c9
#
_cell.length_a   1.000
_cell.length_b   1.000
_cell.length_c   1.000
_cell.angle_alpha   90.00
_cell.angle_beta   90.00
_cell.angle_gamma   90.00
#
_symmetry.space_group_name_H-M   'P 1'
#
loop_
_entity.id
_entity.type
_entity.pdbx_description
1 polymer ?
#
loop_
_entity_poly.entity_id
_entity_poly.type
_entity_poly.pdbx_seq_one_letter_code
_entity_poly.pdbx_strand_id
1 'polypeptide(L)'
;AFAAQLDDLSRLLRGQGDRLWADRIDLIQRAVADSNYAGVARFLDLFDGEGGFAGFTLPDPQAQAQLSTCRAAAHAMARRLAKEEGAGD
;
A
#
# COMPACT_ATOMS: atom_id res chain seq x y z
N ALA A 1 -2.88 -3.15 11.97
CA ALA A 1 -3.29 -4.09 10.94
C ALA A 1 -3.06 -3.51 9.55
N PHE A 2 -2.93 -4.38 8.56
CA PHE A 2 -2.62 -3.97 7.19
C PHE A 2 -3.68 -3.03 6.59
N ALA A 3 -4.94 -3.31 6.83
CA ALA A 3 -6.03 -2.46 6.32
C ALA A 3 -5.93 -1.02 6.86
N ALA A 4 -5.57 -0.86 8.13
CA ALA A 4 -5.39 0.48 8.72
C ALA A 4 -4.21 1.21 8.08
N GLN A 5 -3.13 0.49 7.77
CA GLN A 5 -1.97 1.07 7.09
C GLN A 5 -2.33 1.52 5.67
N LEU A 6 -3.16 0.75 4.97
CA LEU A 6 -3.65 1.13 3.64
C LEU A 6 -4.55 2.36 3.71
N ASP A 7 -5.39 2.45 4.75
CA ASP A 7 -6.24 3.62 4.95
C ASP A 7 -5.39 4.89 5.15
N ASP A 8 -4.35 4.80 5.96
CA ASP A 8 -3.43 5.92 6.18
C ASP A 8 -2.77 6.38 4.89
N LEU A 9 -2.32 5.42 4.06
CA LEU A 9 -1.74 5.74 2.75
C LEU A 9 -2.75 6.44 1.84
N SER A 10 -3.97 5.92 1.77
CA SER A 10 -5.03 6.48 0.93
C SER A 10 -5.34 7.92 1.34
N ARG A 11 -5.49 8.16 2.63
CA ARG A 11 -5.77 9.51 3.15
C ARG A 11 -4.66 10.49 2.83
N LEU A 12 -3.41 10.06 2.99
CA LEU A 12 -2.26 10.89 2.65
C LEU A 12 -2.26 11.26 1.18
N LEU A 13 -2.46 10.29 0.30
CA LEU A 13 -2.47 10.51 -1.14
C LEU A 13 -3.61 11.45 -1.56
N ARG A 14 -4.81 11.26 -1.01
CA ARG A 14 -5.95 12.15 -1.30
C ARG A 14 -5.69 13.57 -0.81
N GLY A 15 -5.08 13.71 0.36
CA GLY A 15 -4.72 15.03 0.90
C GLY A 15 -3.72 15.77 0.03
N GLN A 16 -2.91 15.05 -0.74
CA GLN A 16 -1.94 15.61 -1.67
C GLN A 16 -2.49 15.73 -3.09
N GLY A 17 -3.76 15.41 -3.31
CA GLY A 17 -4.41 15.52 -4.61
C GLY A 17 -4.16 14.36 -5.56
N ASP A 18 -3.53 13.29 -5.10
CA ASP A 18 -3.27 12.11 -5.93
C ASP A 18 -4.40 11.10 -5.77
N ARG A 19 -5.39 11.19 -6.65
CA ARG A 19 -6.55 10.31 -6.64
C ARG A 19 -6.26 8.95 -7.26
N LEU A 20 -5.36 8.90 -8.22
CA LEU A 20 -5.07 7.67 -8.95
C LEU A 20 -4.52 6.60 -8.00
N TRP A 21 -3.48 6.92 -7.26
CA TRP A 21 -2.90 5.99 -6.30
C TRP A 21 -3.82 5.75 -5.12
N ALA A 22 -4.52 6.79 -4.66
CA ALA A 22 -5.49 6.65 -3.56
C ALA A 22 -6.58 5.64 -3.91
N ASP A 23 -7.13 5.71 -5.12
CA ASP A 23 -8.16 4.78 -5.57
C ASP A 23 -7.63 3.36 -5.68
N ARG A 24 -6.40 3.19 -6.15
CA ARG A 24 -5.77 1.87 -6.20
C ARG A 24 -5.59 1.27 -4.81
N ILE A 25 -5.13 2.07 -3.87
CA ILE A 25 -4.96 1.63 -2.48
C ILE A 25 -6.32 1.29 -1.86
N ASP A 26 -7.36 2.08 -2.13
CA ASP A 26 -8.71 1.81 -1.62
C ASP A 26 -9.27 0.48 -2.11
N LEU A 27 -9.04 0.13 -3.37
CA LEU A 27 -9.47 -1.15 -3.92
C LEU A 27 -8.79 -2.32 -3.21
N ILE A 28 -7.50 -2.18 -2.93
CA ILE A 28 -6.73 -3.18 -2.19
C ILE A 28 -7.25 -3.28 -0.76
N GLN A 29 -7.53 -2.13 -0.12
CA GLN A 29 -8.06 -2.11 1.23
C GLN A 29 -9.39 -2.86 1.34
N ARG A 30 -10.28 -2.70 0.38
CA ARG A 30 -11.56 -3.42 0.34
C ARG A 30 -11.35 -4.92 0.28
N ALA A 31 -10.43 -5.37 -0.57
CA ALA A 31 -10.13 -6.80 -0.68
C ALA A 31 -9.56 -7.33 0.63
N VAL A 32 -8.66 -6.60 1.26
CA VAL A 32 -8.05 -6.98 2.54
C VAL A 32 -9.11 -7.01 3.65
N ALA A 33 -10.02 -6.04 3.67
CA ALA A 33 -11.10 -5.97 4.65
C ALA A 33 -12.05 -7.18 4.54
N ASP A 34 -12.20 -7.71 3.33
CA ASP A 34 -12.99 -8.91 3.07
C ASP A 34 -12.19 -10.22 3.27
N SER A 35 -11.01 -10.12 3.87
CA SER A 35 -10.11 -11.24 4.09
C SER A 35 -9.65 -11.91 2.79
N ASN A 36 -9.61 -11.14 1.70
CA ASN A 36 -9.17 -11.64 0.40
C ASN A 36 -7.67 -11.46 0.24
N TYR A 37 -6.94 -12.57 0.26
CA TYR A 37 -5.49 -12.56 0.11
C TYR A 37 -5.03 -11.91 -1.20
N ALA A 38 -5.85 -11.92 -2.24
CA ALA A 38 -5.51 -11.27 -3.50
C ALA A 38 -5.19 -9.77 -3.32
N GLY A 39 -5.75 -9.13 -2.29
CA GLY A 39 -5.43 -7.74 -1.96
C GLY A 39 -3.97 -7.56 -1.56
N VAL A 40 -3.42 -8.49 -0.80
CA VAL A 40 -2.01 -8.49 -0.40
C VAL A 40 -1.10 -8.63 -1.63
N ALA A 41 -1.41 -9.60 -2.48
CA ALA A 41 -0.65 -9.83 -3.71
C ALA A 41 -0.69 -8.61 -4.64
N ARG A 42 -1.84 -7.98 -4.79
CA ARG A 42 -1.98 -6.77 -5.59
C ARG A 42 -1.15 -5.61 -5.03
N PHE A 43 -1.14 -5.47 -3.71
CA PHE A 43 -0.33 -4.42 -3.08
C PHE A 43 1.15 -4.62 -3.39
N LEU A 44 1.64 -5.85 -3.28
CA LEU A 44 3.04 -6.16 -3.60
C LEU A 44 3.35 -5.90 -5.08
N ASP A 45 2.40 -6.20 -5.97
CA ASP A 45 2.56 -5.97 -7.40
C ASP A 45 2.70 -4.48 -7.74
N LEU A 46 2.13 -3.58 -6.92
CA LEU A 46 2.29 -2.14 -7.15
C LEU A 46 3.75 -1.69 -7.08
N PHE A 47 4.60 -2.46 -6.42
CA PHE A 47 6.02 -2.13 -6.25
C PHE A 47 6.89 -2.65 -7.40
N ASP A 48 6.32 -3.49 -8.26
CA ASP A 48 7.07 -4.11 -9.36
C ASP A 48 7.08 -3.22 -10.61
N GLY A 49 8.17 -3.30 -11.36
CA GLY A 49 8.29 -2.64 -12.66
C GLY A 49 8.55 -1.14 -12.61
N GLU A 50 8.76 -0.56 -13.78
CA GLU A 50 8.92 0.89 -13.92
C GLU A 50 7.61 1.61 -13.62
N GLY A 51 7.71 2.75 -12.93
CA GLY A 51 6.53 3.50 -12.52
C GLY A 51 5.77 2.87 -11.37
N GLY A 52 6.38 1.88 -10.68
CA GLY A 52 5.78 1.25 -9.51
C GLY A 52 5.71 2.18 -8.32
N PHE A 53 4.94 1.77 -7.31
CA PHE A 53 4.69 2.60 -6.13
C PHE A 53 5.95 2.87 -5.32
N ALA A 54 6.95 2.00 -5.39
CA ALA A 54 8.22 2.21 -4.70
C ALA A 54 8.96 3.47 -5.17
N GLY A 55 8.78 3.84 -6.45
CA GLY A 55 9.40 5.03 -7.03
C GLY A 55 8.50 6.27 -7.00
N PHE A 56 7.28 6.14 -6.53
CA PHE A 56 6.35 7.26 -6.47
C PHE A 56 6.78 8.25 -5.38
N THR A 57 6.75 9.55 -5.70
CA THR A 57 7.13 10.60 -4.76
C THR A 57 6.09 11.72 -4.73
N LEU A 58 6.05 12.44 -3.61
CA LEU A 58 5.20 13.60 -3.45
C LEU A 58 6.06 14.87 -3.42
N PRO A 59 5.55 16.00 -3.95
CA PRO A 59 6.33 17.24 -4.01
C PRO A 59 6.54 17.89 -2.64
N ASP A 60 5.62 17.70 -1.69
CA ASP A 60 5.76 18.26 -0.35
C ASP A 60 6.72 17.41 0.50
N PRO A 61 7.80 17.99 1.06
CA PRO A 61 8.77 17.22 1.83
C PRO A 61 8.19 16.48 3.04
N GLN A 62 7.26 17.12 3.76
CA GLN A 62 6.60 16.47 4.90
C GLN A 62 5.75 15.30 4.48
N ALA A 63 4.95 15.49 3.43
CA ALA A 63 4.11 14.45 2.89
C ALA A 63 4.96 13.30 2.33
N GLN A 64 6.08 13.62 1.69
CA GLN A 64 7.00 12.61 1.19
C GLN A 64 7.59 11.77 2.33
N ALA A 65 7.96 12.40 3.44
CA ALA A 65 8.47 11.68 4.60
C ALA A 65 7.40 10.74 5.18
N GLN A 66 6.16 11.21 5.29
CA GLN A 66 5.04 10.40 5.75
C GLN A 66 4.77 9.24 4.79
N LEU A 67 4.80 9.51 3.49
CA LEU A 67 4.62 8.49 2.46
C LEU A 67 5.67 7.39 2.59
N SER A 68 6.94 7.77 2.73
CA SER A 68 8.03 6.81 2.87
C SER A 68 7.83 5.91 4.08
N THR A 69 7.46 6.49 5.23
CA THR A 69 7.22 5.74 6.46
C THR A 69 6.02 4.80 6.33
N CYS A 70 4.88 5.32 5.86
CA CYS A 70 3.65 4.54 5.73
C CYS A 70 3.81 3.45 4.68
N ARG A 71 4.45 3.78 3.55
CA ARG A 71 4.68 2.83 2.46
C ARG A 71 5.59 1.69 2.90
N ALA A 72 6.68 2.00 3.59
CA ALA A 72 7.60 0.99 4.08
C ALA A 72 6.93 0.06 5.10
N ALA A 73 6.16 0.62 6.03
CA ALA A 73 5.44 -0.16 7.02
C ALA A 73 4.40 -1.08 6.37
N ALA A 74 3.62 -0.56 5.43
CA ALA A 74 2.62 -1.35 4.72
C ALA A 74 3.26 -2.43 3.86
N HIS A 75 4.36 -2.12 3.19
CA HIS A 75 5.08 -3.09 2.36
C HIS A 75 5.65 -4.23 3.21
N ALA A 76 6.25 -3.90 4.35
CA ALA A 76 6.78 -4.90 5.27
C ALA A 76 5.66 -5.82 5.78
N MET A 77 4.51 -5.25 6.13
CA MET A 77 3.35 -6.03 6.57
C MET A 77 2.82 -6.93 5.46
N ALA A 78 2.74 -6.42 4.23
CA ALA A 78 2.28 -7.21 3.09
C ALA A 78 3.21 -8.39 2.82
N ARG A 79 4.52 -8.19 2.89
CA ARG A 79 5.50 -9.26 2.70
C ARG A 79 5.37 -10.31 3.80
N ARG A 80 5.16 -9.86 5.02
CA ARG A 80 4.98 -10.76 6.16
C ARG A 80 3.73 -11.62 5.98
N LEU A 81 2.60 -11.01 5.59
CA LEU A 81 1.36 -11.74 5.35
C LEU A 81 1.51 -12.73 4.19
N ALA A 82 2.20 -12.34 3.14
CA ALA A 82 2.47 -13.21 2.00
C ALA A 82 3.30 -14.42 2.43
N LYS A 83 4.29 -14.22 3.28
CA LYS A 83 5.13 -15.29 3.80
C LYS A 83 4.33 -16.25 4.69
N GLU A 84 3.47 -15.70 5.56
CA GLU A 84 2.63 -16.52 6.43
C GLU A 84 1.66 -17.37 5.63
N GLU A 85 1.06 -16.79 4.57
CA GLU A 85 0.17 -17.52 3.67
C GLU A 85 0.90 -18.63 2.93
N GLY A 86 2.09 -18.34 2.40
CA GLY A 86 2.93 -19.32 1.72
C GLY A 86 3.44 -20.41 2.65
N ALA A 87 3.69 -20.08 3.92
CA ALA A 87 4.18 -21.03 4.90
C ALA A 87 3.15 -22.10 5.28
N GLY A 88 1.87 -21.83 5.01
CA GLY A 88 0.78 -22.78 5.24
C GLY A 88 0.72 -23.91 4.24
N ASP A 89 1.47 -23.79 3.17
CA ASP A 89 1.52 -24.82 2.12
C ASP A 89 2.63 -25.87 2.45
#